data_8141f5079b466705c1af02395314b156
#
_entry.id   8141f5079b466705c1af02395314b156
#
_cell.length_a   1.000
_cell.length_b   1.000
_cell.length_c   1.000
_cell.angle_alpha   90.00
_cell.angle_beta   90.00
_cell.angle_gamma   90.00
#
_symmetry.space_group_name_H-M   'P 1'
#
loop_
_entity.id
_entity.type
_entity.pdbx_description
1 polymer ?
#
loop_
_entity_poly.entity_id
_entity_poly.type
_entity_poly.pdbx_seq_one_letter_code
_entity_poly.pdbx_strand_id
1 'polypeptide(L)'
;MRRRKDPHSRQLLGTGSSVPDFVSHALGGLLNTLTNKEKHEINDGVLHILSEIGLERVPKFLERFVDGKTIAKKNERYCFGIDLVEHCLSSFNKKILLYKQNQEDYLNLSNGNVYCGTGGAAPLILDYDKKIYRPSLRKDLLNAARVVNKLENLSFFSRPLVLTDITDPHLMDIYTAIISLSATQKH
;
A
#
# COMPACT_ATOMS: atom_id res chain seq x y z
N MET A 1 36.42 4.77 -44.37
CA MET A 1 35.85 4.20 -43.14
C MET A 1 34.72 5.10 -42.64
N ARG A 2 33.43 4.73 -42.93
CA ARG A 2 32.26 5.53 -42.55
C ARG A 2 31.84 5.13 -41.13
N ARG A 3 31.91 6.06 -40.16
CA ARG A 3 31.33 5.88 -38.82
C ARG A 3 29.79 5.74 -38.92
N ARG A 4 29.25 4.60 -38.47
CA ARG A 4 27.81 4.43 -38.24
C ARG A 4 27.38 5.38 -37.14
N LYS A 5 26.38 6.23 -37.43
CA LYS A 5 25.66 7.04 -36.41
C LYS A 5 24.83 6.11 -35.56
N ASP A 6 25.02 6.22 -34.24
CA ASP A 6 24.27 5.54 -33.22
C ASP A 6 22.80 6.08 -33.22
N PRO A 7 21.77 5.23 -33.38
CA PRO A 7 20.38 5.70 -33.47
C PRO A 7 19.76 6.06 -32.11
N HIS A 8 20.50 6.01 -31.01
CA HIS A 8 19.98 6.27 -29.67
C HIS A 8 20.45 7.57 -29.02
N SER A 9 20.93 8.57 -29.79
CA SER A 9 21.04 9.91 -29.23
C SER A 9 19.62 10.46 -29.00
N ARG A 10 19.07 10.25 -27.78
CA ARG A 10 17.89 10.98 -27.32
C ARG A 10 18.23 12.47 -27.41
N GLN A 11 17.59 13.18 -28.33
CA GLN A 11 17.51 14.62 -28.29
C GLN A 11 16.93 15.00 -26.92
N LEU A 12 17.71 15.66 -26.10
CA LEU A 12 17.22 16.35 -24.92
C LEU A 12 16.16 17.33 -25.42
N LEU A 13 14.93 17.07 -25.05
CA LEU A 13 13.79 17.95 -25.33
C LEU A 13 14.13 19.35 -24.87
N GLY A 14 13.93 20.30 -25.77
CA GLY A 14 14.23 21.70 -25.58
C GLY A 14 13.55 22.27 -24.34
N THR A 15 14.23 23.18 -23.71
CA THR A 15 13.74 24.06 -22.67
C THR A 15 12.55 24.87 -23.22
N GLY A 16 11.32 24.43 -22.95
CA GLY A 16 10.15 25.19 -23.38
C GLY A 16 8.83 24.43 -23.51
N SER A 17 8.75 23.15 -23.21
CA SER A 17 7.44 22.51 -23.02
C SER A 17 7.03 22.67 -21.57
N SER A 18 5.99 23.46 -21.28
CA SER A 18 5.23 23.31 -20.05
C SER A 18 4.89 21.84 -19.91
N VAL A 19 5.51 21.17 -18.93
CA VAL A 19 5.05 19.85 -18.48
C VAL A 19 3.56 20.07 -18.20
N PRO A 20 2.65 19.32 -18.85
CA PRO A 20 1.23 19.48 -18.57
C PRO A 20 1.08 19.35 -17.07
N ASP A 21 0.35 20.28 -16.44
CA ASP A 21 0.02 20.20 -15.01
C ASP A 21 -0.50 18.79 -14.76
N PHE A 22 0.29 17.98 -14.08
CA PHE A 22 -0.08 16.62 -13.76
C PHE A 22 -1.32 16.78 -12.88
N VAL A 23 -2.47 16.39 -13.42
CA VAL A 23 -3.73 16.47 -12.68
C VAL A 23 -3.51 15.72 -11.37
N SER A 24 -3.43 16.46 -10.28
CA SER A 24 -3.11 15.94 -8.95
C SER A 24 -4.15 14.92 -8.43
N HIS A 25 -5.20 14.66 -9.22
CA HIS A 25 -6.33 13.82 -8.88
C HIS A 25 -6.68 12.92 -10.07
N ALA A 26 -5.93 11.82 -10.22
CA ALA A 26 -6.37 10.75 -11.10
C ALA A 26 -7.60 10.05 -10.47
N LEU A 27 -8.61 9.80 -11.29
CA LEU A 27 -9.77 9.00 -10.88
C LEU A 27 -9.56 7.55 -11.31
N GLY A 28 -9.70 6.63 -10.34
CA GLY A 28 -9.68 5.20 -10.59
C GLY A 28 -11.08 4.61 -10.78
N GLY A 29 -11.15 3.30 -10.99
CA GLY A 29 -12.43 2.58 -11.04
C GLY A 29 -13.17 2.63 -12.37
N LEU A 30 -12.56 3.17 -13.42
CA LEU A 30 -13.17 3.21 -14.76
C LEU A 30 -13.16 1.83 -15.45
N LEU A 31 -12.23 0.95 -15.08
CA LEU A 31 -12.13 -0.39 -15.63
C LEU A 31 -12.97 -1.36 -14.80
N ASN A 32 -14.15 -1.72 -15.28
CA ASN A 32 -15.01 -2.76 -14.72
C ASN A 32 -14.91 -4.03 -15.56
N THR A 33 -14.14 -5.01 -15.06
CA THR A 33 -13.95 -6.31 -15.73
C THR A 33 -15.03 -7.32 -15.35
N LEU A 34 -15.74 -7.09 -14.24
CA LEU A 34 -16.78 -7.96 -13.71
C LEU A 34 -18.16 -7.32 -13.87
N THR A 35 -19.11 -8.13 -14.31
CA THR A 35 -20.54 -7.76 -14.28
C THR A 35 -21.06 -7.72 -12.84
N ASN A 36 -22.18 -7.06 -12.63
CA ASN A 36 -22.82 -7.05 -11.30
C ASN A 36 -23.21 -8.46 -10.84
N LYS A 37 -23.61 -9.34 -11.74
CA LYS A 37 -23.91 -10.73 -11.44
C LYS A 37 -22.68 -11.46 -10.89
N GLU A 38 -21.54 -11.36 -11.57
CA GLU A 38 -20.28 -11.99 -11.12
C GLU A 38 -19.81 -11.43 -9.78
N LYS A 39 -20.00 -10.14 -9.53
CA LYS A 39 -19.70 -9.52 -8.23
C LYS A 39 -20.57 -10.11 -7.11
N HIS A 40 -21.87 -10.36 -7.36
CA HIS A 40 -22.75 -11.01 -6.39
C HIS A 40 -22.36 -12.46 -6.17
N GLU A 41 -22.08 -13.22 -7.22
CA GLU A 41 -21.64 -14.61 -7.09
C GLU A 41 -20.34 -14.75 -6.27
N ILE A 42 -19.38 -13.81 -6.45
CA ILE A 42 -18.16 -13.76 -5.64
C ILE A 42 -18.52 -13.45 -4.18
N ASN A 43 -19.38 -12.47 -3.92
CA ASN A 43 -19.81 -12.11 -2.58
C ASN A 43 -20.51 -13.27 -1.87
N ASP A 44 -21.40 -13.95 -2.56
CA ASP A 44 -22.13 -15.12 -2.03
C ASP A 44 -21.15 -16.26 -1.70
N GLY A 45 -20.13 -16.46 -2.55
CA GLY A 45 -19.03 -17.39 -2.27
C GLY A 45 -18.23 -17.03 -1.02
N VAL A 46 -17.94 -15.74 -0.82
CA VAL A 46 -17.25 -15.26 0.40
C VAL A 46 -18.10 -15.50 1.64
N LEU A 47 -19.38 -15.15 1.58
CA LEU A 47 -20.31 -15.37 2.70
C LEU A 47 -20.45 -16.87 3.03
N HIS A 48 -20.53 -17.73 2.02
CA HIS A 48 -20.55 -19.18 2.20
C HIS A 48 -19.27 -19.71 2.86
N ILE A 49 -18.09 -19.24 2.40
CA ILE A 49 -16.81 -19.63 3.01
C ILE A 49 -16.76 -19.21 4.48
N LEU A 50 -17.16 -18.00 4.79
CA LEU A 50 -17.12 -17.49 6.17
C LEU A 50 -18.13 -18.19 7.08
N SER A 51 -19.35 -18.51 6.59
CA SER A 51 -20.40 -19.09 7.41
C SER A 51 -20.33 -20.62 7.53
N GLU A 52 -19.94 -21.33 6.47
CA GLU A 52 -19.99 -22.80 6.45
C GLU A 52 -18.63 -23.45 6.57
N ILE A 53 -17.59 -22.89 5.94
CA ILE A 53 -16.23 -23.46 5.99
C ILE A 53 -15.45 -22.88 7.17
N GLY A 54 -15.51 -21.58 7.38
CA GLY A 54 -14.87 -20.85 8.46
C GLY A 54 -13.34 -20.74 8.34
N LEU A 55 -12.71 -20.13 9.34
CA LEU A 55 -11.27 -19.91 9.45
C LEU A 55 -10.66 -20.86 10.49
N GLU A 56 -9.55 -21.52 10.14
CA GLU A 56 -8.84 -22.44 11.05
C GLU A 56 -8.07 -21.69 12.12
N ARG A 57 -7.39 -20.61 11.72
CA ARG A 57 -6.55 -19.81 12.62
C ARG A 57 -7.13 -18.43 12.81
N VAL A 58 -7.54 -18.14 14.03
CA VAL A 58 -8.04 -16.81 14.42
C VAL A 58 -7.23 -16.29 15.62
N PRO A 59 -7.12 -14.98 15.80
CA PRO A 59 -6.50 -14.42 17.00
C PRO A 59 -7.20 -14.90 18.27
N LYS A 60 -6.44 -15.27 19.32
CA LYS A 60 -6.99 -15.80 20.59
C LYS A 60 -8.07 -14.92 21.21
N PHE A 61 -8.01 -13.61 21.02
CA PHE A 61 -9.02 -12.70 21.56
C PHE A 61 -10.43 -12.93 20.96
N LEU A 62 -10.55 -13.56 19.78
CA LEU A 62 -11.86 -13.88 19.19
C LEU A 62 -12.56 -15.04 19.90
N GLU A 63 -11.84 -15.89 20.62
CA GLU A 63 -12.42 -17.00 21.35
C GLU A 63 -13.49 -16.57 22.37
N ARG A 64 -13.32 -15.37 22.94
CA ARG A 64 -14.30 -14.79 23.89
C ARG A 64 -15.64 -14.38 23.25
N PHE A 65 -15.72 -14.31 21.94
CA PHE A 65 -16.92 -13.94 21.20
C PHE A 65 -17.64 -15.15 20.60
N VAL A 66 -17.15 -16.36 20.83
CA VAL A 66 -17.78 -17.59 20.36
C VAL A 66 -19.02 -17.84 21.22
N ASP A 67 -20.19 -17.62 20.64
CA ASP A 67 -21.50 -17.78 21.31
C ASP A 67 -22.37 -18.90 20.72
N GLY A 68 -21.84 -19.58 19.69
CA GLY A 68 -22.52 -20.64 18.96
C GLY A 68 -23.61 -20.18 17.97
N LYS A 69 -23.89 -18.86 17.93
CA LYS A 69 -24.85 -18.24 17.00
C LYS A 69 -24.19 -17.32 16.04
N THR A 70 -23.56 -16.28 16.56
CA THR A 70 -22.89 -15.24 15.77
C THR A 70 -21.52 -15.69 15.29
N ILE A 71 -20.75 -16.33 16.19
CA ILE A 71 -19.51 -17.02 15.87
C ILE A 71 -19.60 -18.44 16.45
N ALA A 72 -19.58 -19.44 15.58
CA ALA A 72 -19.62 -20.84 15.95
C ALA A 72 -18.26 -21.52 15.67
N LYS A 73 -17.85 -22.46 16.55
CA LYS A 73 -16.70 -23.31 16.28
C LYS A 73 -17.20 -24.67 15.76
N LYS A 74 -16.90 -24.98 14.49
CA LYS A 74 -17.24 -26.25 13.83
C LYS A 74 -15.93 -26.92 13.34
N ASN A 75 -15.66 -28.16 13.73
CA ASN A 75 -14.46 -28.91 13.26
C ASN A 75 -13.15 -28.10 13.36
N GLU A 76 -12.89 -27.51 14.53
CA GLU A 76 -11.73 -26.63 14.80
C GLU A 76 -11.66 -25.34 13.94
N ARG A 77 -12.72 -25.02 13.21
CA ARG A 77 -12.83 -23.80 12.40
C ARG A 77 -13.89 -22.86 12.99
N TYR A 78 -13.63 -21.57 12.88
CA TYR A 78 -14.51 -20.52 13.35
C TYR A 78 -15.38 -20.02 12.18
N CYS A 79 -16.68 -20.27 12.28
CA CYS A 79 -17.68 -19.85 11.30
C CYS A 79 -18.36 -18.57 11.78
N PHE A 80 -18.54 -17.62 10.88
CA PHE A 80 -19.11 -16.30 11.17
C PHE A 80 -20.50 -16.20 10.55
N GLY A 81 -21.51 -15.89 11.34
CA GLY A 81 -22.87 -15.69 10.85
C GLY A 81 -22.93 -14.57 9.80
N ILE A 82 -23.76 -14.76 8.77
CA ILE A 82 -23.91 -13.80 7.67
C ILE A 82 -24.29 -12.41 8.19
N ASP A 83 -25.26 -12.35 9.12
CA ASP A 83 -25.71 -11.09 9.74
C ASP A 83 -24.56 -10.33 10.42
N LEU A 84 -23.64 -11.05 11.07
CA LEU A 84 -22.44 -10.43 11.65
C LEU A 84 -21.55 -9.82 10.58
N VAL A 85 -21.29 -10.56 9.50
CA VAL A 85 -20.45 -10.09 8.40
C VAL A 85 -21.05 -8.85 7.75
N GLU A 86 -22.34 -8.88 7.45
CA GLU A 86 -23.07 -7.74 6.87
C GLU A 86 -23.10 -6.53 7.81
N HIS A 87 -23.31 -6.75 9.10
CA HIS A 87 -23.23 -5.68 10.10
C HIS A 87 -21.83 -5.04 10.14
N CYS A 88 -20.77 -5.83 10.15
CA CYS A 88 -19.40 -5.32 10.12
C CYS A 88 -19.12 -4.51 8.84
N LEU A 89 -19.55 -5.01 7.67
CA LEU A 89 -19.41 -4.30 6.40
C LEU A 89 -20.21 -2.99 6.37
N SER A 90 -21.41 -2.96 6.94
CA SER A 90 -22.23 -1.76 7.00
C SER A 90 -21.66 -0.69 7.92
N SER A 91 -20.98 -1.10 8.98
CA SER A 91 -20.33 -0.21 9.95
C SER A 91 -19.00 0.37 9.45
N PHE A 92 -18.48 -0.15 8.33
CA PHE A 92 -17.22 0.29 7.77
C PHE A 92 -17.27 1.75 7.29
N ASN A 93 -16.34 2.56 7.75
CA ASN A 93 -16.29 3.96 7.32
C ASN A 93 -15.84 4.05 5.85
N LYS A 94 -16.75 4.50 4.99
CA LYS A 94 -16.47 4.67 3.55
C LYS A 94 -15.63 5.90 3.22
N LYS A 95 -15.45 6.80 4.19
CA LYS A 95 -14.63 8.01 4.03
C LYS A 95 -13.33 7.82 4.82
N ILE A 96 -12.24 7.58 4.09
CA ILE A 96 -10.92 7.39 4.68
C ILE A 96 -10.08 8.64 4.33
N LEU A 97 -9.65 9.34 5.37
CA LEU A 97 -8.77 10.50 5.26
C LEU A 97 -7.44 10.15 5.94
N LEU A 98 -6.35 10.28 5.20
CA LEU A 98 -4.99 10.14 5.74
C LEU A 98 -4.38 11.53 5.88
N TYR A 99 -4.09 11.93 7.10
CA TYR A 99 -3.54 13.25 7.41
C TYR A 99 -2.02 13.25 7.35
N LYS A 100 -1.44 14.36 6.91
CA LYS A 100 -0.01 14.64 7.07
C LYS A 100 0.33 14.93 8.53
N GLN A 101 1.64 15.02 8.83
CA GLN A 101 2.11 15.35 10.16
C GLN A 101 1.62 16.73 10.66
N ASN A 102 1.39 17.69 9.75
CA ASN A 102 0.84 19.01 10.10
C ASN A 102 -0.66 18.99 10.44
N GLN A 103 -1.35 17.87 10.21
CA GLN A 103 -2.80 17.67 10.42
C GLN A 103 -3.73 18.62 9.62
N GLU A 104 -3.19 19.44 8.74
CA GLU A 104 -3.97 20.37 7.90
C GLU A 104 -4.29 19.74 6.55
N ASP A 105 -3.29 19.11 5.93
CA ASP A 105 -3.44 18.42 4.65
C ASP A 105 -3.82 16.96 4.84
N TYR A 106 -4.61 16.42 3.92
CA TYR A 106 -4.99 15.00 3.93
C TYR A 106 -5.15 14.43 2.52
N LEU A 107 -4.97 13.12 2.41
CA LEU A 107 -5.39 12.33 1.25
C LEU A 107 -6.78 11.78 1.51
N ASN A 108 -7.70 12.05 0.60
CA ASN A 108 -9.05 11.48 0.64
C ASN A 108 -9.11 10.25 -0.26
N LEU A 109 -9.08 9.06 0.32
CA LEU A 109 -9.13 7.79 -0.41
C LEU A 109 -10.55 7.41 -0.89
N SER A 110 -11.51 8.30 -0.71
CA SER A 110 -12.89 8.08 -1.15
C SER A 110 -13.07 8.50 -2.61
N ASN A 111 -14.21 8.13 -3.19
CA ASN A 111 -14.66 8.60 -4.51
C ASN A 111 -13.74 8.27 -5.69
N GLY A 112 -12.97 7.17 -5.59
CA GLY A 112 -12.09 6.73 -6.67
C GLY A 112 -10.82 7.58 -6.87
N ASN A 113 -10.47 8.45 -5.92
CA ASN A 113 -9.21 9.19 -5.98
C ASN A 113 -8.01 8.24 -5.96
N VAL A 114 -7.05 8.52 -6.83
CA VAL A 114 -5.80 7.75 -6.95
C VAL A 114 -4.63 8.62 -6.54
N TYR A 115 -3.79 8.09 -5.67
CA TYR A 115 -2.57 8.74 -5.23
C TYR A 115 -1.37 7.83 -5.49
N CYS A 116 -0.26 8.41 -5.92
CA CYS A 116 0.99 7.71 -6.11
C CYS A 116 1.88 7.85 -4.88
N GLY A 117 2.59 6.80 -4.55
CA GLY A 117 3.53 6.79 -3.44
C GLY A 117 4.51 5.64 -3.52
N THR A 118 5.29 5.46 -2.47
CA THR A 118 6.23 4.35 -2.37
C THR A 118 5.58 3.12 -1.72
N GLY A 119 6.21 1.97 -1.89
CA GLY A 119 5.80 0.71 -1.26
C GLY A 119 6.76 -0.42 -1.60
N GLY A 120 6.53 -1.61 -1.03
CA GLY A 120 7.20 -2.83 -1.45
C GLY A 120 8.22 -3.43 -0.51
N ALA A 121 8.81 -2.74 0.43
CA ALA A 121 9.77 -3.29 1.41
C ALA A 121 10.88 -4.19 0.79
N ALA A 122 11.64 -3.66 -0.18
CA ALA A 122 12.71 -4.40 -0.83
C ALA A 122 13.91 -4.61 0.11
N PRO A 123 14.46 -5.84 0.20
CA PRO A 123 15.64 -6.13 1.05
C PRO A 123 16.96 -5.72 0.39
N LEU A 124 16.95 -5.47 -0.91
CA LEU A 124 18.13 -5.11 -1.69
C LEU A 124 17.95 -3.75 -2.36
N ILE A 125 19.06 -3.03 -2.54
CA ILE A 125 19.13 -1.79 -3.30
C ILE A 125 20.28 -1.85 -4.29
N LEU A 126 20.09 -1.25 -5.47
CA LEU A 126 21.18 -1.07 -6.42
C LEU A 126 22.10 0.07 -5.94
N ASP A 127 23.34 -0.26 -5.62
CA ASP A 127 24.39 0.74 -5.41
C ASP A 127 24.77 1.31 -6.77
N TYR A 128 24.41 2.56 -6.99
CA TYR A 128 24.55 3.19 -8.30
C TYR A 128 26.02 3.34 -8.73
N ASP A 129 26.91 3.64 -7.79
CA ASP A 129 28.33 3.87 -8.08
C ASP A 129 29.04 2.55 -8.38
N LYS A 130 28.77 1.53 -7.59
CA LYS A 130 29.38 0.20 -7.72
C LYS A 130 28.69 -0.69 -8.76
N LYS A 131 27.48 -0.33 -9.22
CA LYS A 131 26.65 -1.13 -10.15
C LYS A 131 26.35 -2.55 -9.66
N ILE A 132 26.23 -2.72 -8.35
CA ILE A 132 25.93 -4.01 -7.70
C ILE A 132 24.70 -3.88 -6.80
N TYR A 133 23.95 -4.97 -6.66
CA TYR A 133 22.92 -5.07 -5.63
C TYR A 133 23.56 -5.38 -4.29
N ARG A 134 23.12 -4.68 -3.26
CA ARG A 134 23.54 -4.91 -1.87
C ARG A 134 22.33 -4.83 -0.92
N PRO A 135 22.45 -5.39 0.30
CA PRO A 135 21.46 -5.19 1.34
C PRO A 135 21.15 -3.71 1.58
N SER A 136 19.87 -3.39 1.75
CA SER A 136 19.40 -2.03 2.05
C SER A 136 19.60 -1.70 3.53
N LEU A 137 20.02 -0.48 3.83
CA LEU A 137 20.39 -0.02 5.15
C LEU A 137 19.50 1.14 5.59
N ARG A 138 19.54 1.51 6.88
CA ARG A 138 18.87 2.70 7.43
C ARG A 138 19.15 3.98 6.64
N LYS A 139 20.40 4.17 6.20
CA LYS A 139 20.82 5.33 5.38
C LYS A 139 20.08 5.37 4.04
N ASP A 140 19.84 4.21 3.44
CA ASP A 140 19.14 4.13 2.15
C ASP A 140 17.67 4.52 2.31
N LEU A 141 17.01 4.05 3.37
CA LEU A 141 15.65 4.45 3.70
C LEU A 141 15.55 5.96 3.96
N LEU A 142 16.49 6.53 4.72
CA LEU A 142 16.55 7.96 4.97
C LEU A 142 16.69 8.78 3.68
N ASN A 143 17.56 8.34 2.78
CA ASN A 143 17.77 9.00 1.49
C ASN A 143 16.54 8.87 0.59
N ALA A 144 15.89 7.69 0.54
CA ALA A 144 14.66 7.47 -0.19
C ALA A 144 13.53 8.40 0.31
N ALA A 145 13.35 8.52 1.63
CA ALA A 145 12.37 9.40 2.22
C ALA A 145 12.62 10.88 1.87
N ARG A 146 13.87 11.33 1.91
CA ARG A 146 14.25 12.69 1.51
C ARG A 146 14.00 12.99 0.04
N VAL A 147 14.26 12.02 -0.85
CA VAL A 147 13.96 12.15 -2.28
C VAL A 147 12.46 12.26 -2.50
N VAL A 148 11.69 11.34 -1.92
CA VAL A 148 10.21 11.33 -2.04
C VAL A 148 9.60 12.60 -1.49
N ASN A 149 10.14 13.15 -0.39
CA ASN A 149 9.65 14.41 0.18
C ASN A 149 9.72 15.58 -0.80
N LYS A 150 10.68 15.56 -1.73
CA LYS A 150 10.87 16.61 -2.75
C LYS A 150 10.09 16.37 -4.05
N LEU A 151 9.53 15.18 -4.23
CA LEU A 151 8.81 14.82 -5.45
C LEU A 151 7.33 15.16 -5.29
N GLU A 152 6.84 16.16 -6.02
CA GLU A 152 5.45 16.66 -5.93
C GLU A 152 4.42 15.59 -6.28
N ASN A 153 4.72 14.76 -7.28
CA ASN A 153 3.80 13.73 -7.77
C ASN A 153 3.72 12.47 -6.89
N LEU A 154 4.51 12.39 -5.81
CA LEU A 154 4.39 11.35 -4.80
C LEU A 154 3.67 11.90 -3.58
N SER A 155 2.51 11.34 -3.27
CA SER A 155 1.61 11.84 -2.23
C SER A 155 1.88 11.23 -0.87
N PHE A 156 2.39 10.00 -0.82
CA PHE A 156 2.66 9.28 0.43
C PHE A 156 3.98 8.50 0.40
N PHE A 157 4.51 8.24 1.58
CA PHE A 157 5.71 7.44 1.79
C PHE A 157 5.40 6.21 2.62
N SER A 158 5.26 5.08 1.97
CA SER A 158 5.24 3.77 2.62
C SER A 158 6.62 3.13 2.53
N ARG A 159 7.01 2.35 3.53
CA ARG A 159 8.35 1.74 3.62
C ARG A 159 8.77 1.03 2.31
N PRO A 160 9.68 1.59 1.49
CA PRO A 160 10.11 0.95 0.26
C PRO A 160 11.27 -0.04 0.46
N LEU A 161 11.98 0.05 1.60
CA LEU A 161 13.19 -0.73 1.89
C LEU A 161 13.10 -1.39 3.27
N VAL A 162 13.67 -2.58 3.38
CA VAL A 162 13.87 -3.30 4.66
C VAL A 162 15.18 -2.81 5.29
N LEU A 163 15.21 -2.62 6.60
CA LEU A 163 16.43 -2.24 7.33
C LEU A 163 17.23 -3.49 7.68
N THR A 164 18.08 -3.96 6.76
CA THR A 164 18.84 -5.21 6.97
C THR A 164 19.97 -5.07 7.99
N ASP A 165 20.34 -3.84 8.35
CA ASP A 165 21.28 -3.53 9.43
C ASP A 165 20.64 -3.49 10.82
N ILE A 166 19.35 -3.79 10.93
CA ILE A 166 18.64 -4.02 12.20
C ILE A 166 18.34 -5.51 12.31
N THR A 167 18.98 -6.19 13.23
CA THR A 167 18.85 -7.63 13.43
C THR A 167 17.65 -8.02 14.29
N ASP A 168 17.19 -7.13 15.18
CA ASP A 168 16.01 -7.34 16.00
C ASP A 168 14.74 -6.93 15.24
N PRO A 169 13.85 -7.88 14.91
CA PRO A 169 12.60 -7.56 14.20
C PRO A 169 11.68 -6.58 14.94
N HIS A 170 11.69 -6.59 16.28
CA HIS A 170 10.87 -5.68 17.09
C HIS A 170 11.33 -4.23 16.99
N LEU A 171 12.62 -4.01 16.77
CA LEU A 171 13.17 -2.68 16.60
C LEU A 171 13.07 -2.17 15.17
N MET A 172 12.95 -3.06 14.19
CA MET A 172 12.91 -2.71 12.76
C MET A 172 11.78 -1.73 12.44
N ASP A 173 10.58 -1.97 12.93
CA ASP A 173 9.42 -1.13 12.67
C ASP A 173 9.55 0.23 13.38
N ILE A 174 10.11 0.25 14.59
CA ILE A 174 10.37 1.49 15.34
C ILE A 174 11.38 2.36 14.60
N TYR A 175 12.51 1.81 14.17
CA TYR A 175 13.52 2.55 13.39
C TYR A 175 12.97 3.01 12.04
N THR A 176 12.17 2.16 11.37
CA THR A 176 11.49 2.53 10.13
C THR A 176 10.60 3.76 10.33
N ALA A 177 9.79 3.76 11.38
CA ALA A 177 8.91 4.89 11.70
C ALA A 177 9.70 6.16 12.02
N ILE A 178 10.71 6.07 12.88
CA ILE A 178 11.57 7.23 13.25
C ILE A 178 12.22 7.83 12.01
N ILE A 179 12.84 7.00 11.16
CA ILE A 179 13.53 7.47 9.96
C ILE A 179 12.54 8.12 8.99
N SER A 180 11.40 7.48 8.74
CA SER A 180 10.40 7.99 7.82
C SER A 180 9.84 9.32 8.28
N LEU A 181 9.38 9.40 9.53
CA LEU A 181 8.81 10.62 10.11
C LEU A 181 9.82 11.77 10.21
N SER A 182 11.12 11.48 10.39
CA SER A 182 12.16 12.51 10.45
C SER A 182 12.56 13.06 9.08
N ALA A 183 12.30 12.35 8.00
CA ALA A 183 12.84 12.63 6.67
C ALA A 183 11.81 13.09 5.64
N THR A 184 10.52 12.87 5.87
CA THR A 184 9.45 13.29 4.97
C THR A 184 8.24 13.80 5.74
N GLN A 185 7.57 14.80 5.15
CA GLN A 185 6.28 15.32 5.62
C GLN A 185 5.09 14.71 4.82
N LYS A 186 5.37 13.81 3.90
CA LYS A 186 4.33 13.08 3.15
C LYS A 186 3.51 12.19 4.09
N HIS A 187 2.32 11.78 3.61
CA HIS A 187 1.45 10.85 4.34
C HIS A 187 2.09 9.50 4.53
#